data_5198fa1d82aab9b4a2cfde2aa4c3a4cd
#
_entry.id   5198fa1d82aab9b4a2cfde2aa4c3a4cd
#
_cell.length_a   1.000
_cell.length_b   1.000
_cell.length_c   1.000
_cell.angle_alpha   90.00
_cell.angle_beta   90.00
_cell.angle_gamma   90.00
#
_symmetry.space_group_name_H-M   'P 1'
#
loop_
_entity.id
_entity.type
_entity.pdbx_description
1 polymer ?
#
loop_
_entity_poly.entity_id
_entity_poly.type
_entity_poly.pdbx_seq_one_letter_code
_entity_poly.pdbx_strand_id
1 'polypeptide(L)'
;MVLVFTLFITTIFAQDTVKQEFEVKVITSVESIIPDGLGRSRLISSVDKRDYKEFTSSRTKDDNTRNKSKRKDIRVKGFEETKLLNFYNVVGIRFQNIAANDAVISSKLTAMISEGWDLIFVTSAVESDAGTNDGNGIFITRYIFKRKLN
;
A
#
# COMPACT_ATOMS: atom_id res chain seq x y z
N MET A 1 -7.02 -17.92 73.26
CA MET A 1 -6.33 -17.13 72.22
C MET A 1 -6.61 -17.79 70.91
N VAL A 2 -7.62 -17.29 70.12
CA VAL A 2 -8.05 -17.89 68.83
C VAL A 2 -7.38 -17.09 67.74
N LEU A 3 -6.54 -17.79 66.94
CA LEU A 3 -5.81 -17.21 65.83
C LEU A 3 -6.73 -17.30 64.58
N VAL A 4 -7.25 -16.14 64.11
CA VAL A 4 -8.05 -16.08 62.86
C VAL A 4 -7.09 -15.90 61.72
N PHE A 5 -6.98 -16.95 60.85
CA PHE A 5 -6.21 -16.92 59.61
C PHE A 5 -7.10 -16.34 58.48
N THR A 6 -6.88 -15.09 58.12
CA THR A 6 -7.57 -14.48 56.98
C THR A 6 -6.86 -14.88 55.68
N LEU A 7 -7.50 -15.74 54.90
CA LEU A 7 -7.02 -16.18 53.59
C LEU A 7 -7.33 -15.08 52.55
N PHE A 8 -6.31 -14.33 52.12
CA PHE A 8 -6.43 -13.41 51.00
C PHE A 8 -6.40 -14.19 49.67
N ILE A 9 -7.56 -14.35 49.05
CA ILE A 9 -7.65 -14.89 47.67
C ILE A 9 -7.39 -13.73 46.71
N THR A 10 -6.17 -13.65 46.19
CA THR A 10 -5.86 -12.78 45.06
C THR A 10 -6.37 -13.40 43.77
N THR A 11 -7.49 -12.91 43.25
CA THR A 11 -7.96 -13.25 41.91
C THR A 11 -7.03 -12.59 40.90
N ILE A 12 -6.16 -13.39 40.28
CA ILE A 12 -5.37 -12.98 39.10
C ILE A 12 -6.35 -12.94 37.93
N PHE A 13 -6.78 -11.73 37.54
CA PHE A 13 -7.43 -11.54 36.25
C PHE A 13 -6.35 -11.73 35.16
N ALA A 14 -6.36 -12.86 34.52
CA ALA A 14 -5.65 -13.03 33.26
C ALA A 14 -6.31 -12.07 32.26
N GLN A 15 -5.63 -10.96 31.94
CA GLN A 15 -5.99 -10.15 30.81
C GLN A 15 -5.74 -10.98 29.54
N ASP A 16 -6.79 -11.56 28.98
CA ASP A 16 -6.77 -12.03 27.62
C ASP A 16 -6.36 -10.85 26.74
N THR A 17 -5.11 -10.86 26.27
CA THR A 17 -4.66 -9.94 25.23
C THR A 17 -5.41 -10.28 23.95
N VAL A 18 -6.54 -9.62 23.74
CA VAL A 18 -7.27 -9.69 22.48
C VAL A 18 -6.29 -9.31 21.38
N LYS A 19 -5.89 -10.28 20.57
CA LYS A 19 -5.02 -10.06 19.43
C LYS A 19 -5.75 -9.13 18.47
N GLN A 20 -5.34 -7.88 18.46
CA GLN A 20 -5.96 -6.87 17.61
C GLN A 20 -5.58 -7.14 16.16
N GLU A 21 -6.55 -7.56 15.35
CA GLU A 21 -6.35 -7.80 13.94
C GLU A 21 -6.52 -6.51 13.14
N PHE A 22 -5.62 -6.32 12.18
CA PHE A 22 -5.64 -5.18 11.28
C PHE A 22 -5.53 -5.66 9.84
N GLU A 23 -6.12 -4.91 8.95
CA GLU A 23 -5.80 -5.02 7.53
C GLU A 23 -5.05 -3.77 7.06
N VAL A 24 -4.20 -3.97 6.06
CA VAL A 24 -3.44 -2.90 5.41
C VAL A 24 -3.82 -2.85 3.94
N LYS A 25 -4.01 -1.65 3.42
CA LYS A 25 -4.27 -1.41 2.00
C LYS A 25 -3.28 -0.39 1.45
N VAL A 26 -2.77 -0.67 0.26
CA VAL A 26 -1.88 0.24 -0.46
C VAL A 26 -2.61 0.77 -1.69
N ILE A 27 -2.65 2.08 -1.82
CA ILE A 27 -3.07 2.78 -3.03
C ILE A 27 -1.82 3.40 -3.64
N THR A 28 -1.67 3.33 -4.95
CA THR A 28 -0.49 3.85 -5.64
C THR A 28 -0.91 4.80 -6.74
N SER A 29 -0.45 6.04 -6.72
CA SER A 29 -0.45 6.88 -7.92
C SER A 29 0.83 6.61 -8.72
N VAL A 30 0.65 6.47 -10.02
CA VAL A 30 1.72 6.44 -11.02
C VAL A 30 1.46 7.60 -11.95
N GLU A 31 2.37 8.56 -12.00
CA GLU A 31 2.21 9.78 -12.78
C GLU A 31 3.36 9.91 -13.76
N SER A 32 3.03 10.05 -15.03
CA SER A 32 4.02 10.15 -16.09
C SER A 32 4.58 11.56 -16.17
N ILE A 33 5.90 11.66 -16.22
CA ILE A 33 6.66 12.88 -16.45
C ILE A 33 7.19 12.97 -17.89
N ILE A 34 6.71 12.12 -18.79
CA ILE A 34 7.12 12.11 -20.19
C ILE A 34 6.54 13.34 -20.92
N PRO A 35 7.37 14.11 -21.64
CA PRO A 35 6.91 15.33 -22.32
C PRO A 35 5.78 15.12 -23.33
N ASP A 36 5.80 14.06 -24.13
CA ASP A 36 4.89 13.90 -25.27
C ASP A 36 3.55 13.25 -24.93
N GLY A 37 3.22 13.12 -23.64
CA GLY A 37 1.91 12.62 -23.20
C GLY A 37 1.64 11.13 -23.51
N LEU A 38 2.65 10.38 -23.91
CA LEU A 38 2.55 8.94 -24.20
C LEU A 38 2.45 8.09 -22.92
N GLY A 39 2.77 8.66 -21.77
CA GLY A 39 2.63 8.02 -20.47
C GLY A 39 1.16 7.86 -20.07
N ARG A 40 0.90 6.89 -19.20
CA ARG A 40 -0.43 6.64 -18.63
C ARG A 40 -0.41 6.86 -17.12
N SER A 41 -0.85 8.02 -16.68
CA SER A 41 -0.99 8.31 -15.26
C SER A 41 -2.24 7.64 -14.69
N ARG A 42 -2.10 6.98 -13.55
CA ARG A 42 -3.16 6.19 -12.91
C ARG A 42 -3.02 6.20 -11.40
N LEU A 43 -4.17 6.16 -10.75
CA LEU A 43 -4.28 5.76 -9.35
C LEU A 43 -4.78 4.32 -9.31
N ILE A 44 -4.03 3.42 -8.70
CA ILE A 44 -4.31 1.98 -8.71
C ILE A 44 -4.45 1.43 -7.29
N SER A 45 -5.33 0.45 -7.15
CA SER A 45 -5.57 -0.27 -5.89
C SER A 45 -5.90 -1.73 -6.19
N SER A 46 -5.18 -2.67 -5.59
CA SER A 46 -5.52 -4.09 -5.72
C SER A 46 -6.83 -4.40 -5.02
N VAL A 47 -7.70 -5.19 -5.66
CA VAL A 47 -8.87 -5.81 -5.04
C VAL A 47 -8.62 -7.28 -4.70
N ASP A 48 -7.65 -7.92 -5.36
CA ASP A 48 -7.23 -9.28 -5.06
C ASP A 48 -6.31 -9.31 -3.83
N LYS A 49 -6.54 -10.27 -2.93
CA LYS A 49 -5.63 -10.58 -1.83
C LYS A 49 -4.57 -11.58 -2.28
N ARG A 50 -3.37 -11.49 -1.70
CA ARG A 50 -2.28 -12.45 -1.88
C ARG A 50 -1.67 -12.76 -0.52
N ASP A 51 -1.45 -14.04 -0.24
CA ASP A 51 -0.64 -14.43 0.91
C ASP A 51 0.85 -14.39 0.50
N TYR A 52 1.61 -13.51 1.12
CA TYR A 52 3.04 -13.37 0.83
C TYR A 52 3.82 -14.66 1.08
N LYS A 53 3.35 -15.52 2.00
CA LYS A 53 3.99 -16.80 2.34
C LYS A 53 4.06 -17.76 1.16
N GLU A 54 3.06 -17.71 0.26
CA GLU A 54 3.03 -18.52 -0.96
C GLU A 54 4.20 -18.18 -1.91
N PHE A 55 4.80 -16.99 -1.78
CA PHE A 55 5.85 -16.47 -2.66
C PHE A 55 7.19 -16.28 -1.96
N THR A 56 7.27 -16.62 -0.67
CA THR A 56 8.47 -16.45 0.15
C THR A 56 9.37 -17.68 0.05
N SER A 57 10.67 -17.46 -0.04
CA SER A 57 11.70 -18.48 0.19
C SER A 57 12.43 -18.16 1.48
N SER A 58 12.53 -19.14 2.37
CA SER A 58 13.45 -19.05 3.50
C SER A 58 14.81 -19.60 3.09
N ARG A 59 15.87 -18.88 3.43
CA ARG A 59 17.23 -19.34 3.23
C ARG A 59 17.91 -19.46 4.57
N THR A 60 18.25 -20.66 4.92
CA THR A 60 18.95 -21.00 6.15
C THR A 60 20.24 -21.77 5.82
N LYS A 61 21.01 -22.13 6.83
CA LYS A 61 22.18 -22.98 6.65
C LYS A 61 21.80 -24.37 6.07
N ASP A 62 20.62 -24.86 6.42
CA ASP A 62 20.16 -26.22 6.10
C ASP A 62 19.12 -26.25 4.95
N ASP A 63 18.53 -25.11 4.60
CA ASP A 63 17.57 -25.00 3.49
C ASP A 63 17.89 -23.77 2.63
N ASN A 64 18.15 -24.01 1.36
CA ASN A 64 18.44 -22.98 0.35
C ASN A 64 17.48 -23.08 -0.86
N THR A 65 16.30 -23.65 -0.66
CA THR A 65 15.31 -23.78 -1.72
C THR A 65 14.77 -22.43 -2.16
N ARG A 66 14.56 -22.26 -3.46
CA ARG A 66 13.88 -21.08 -4.02
C ARG A 66 12.41 -21.38 -4.21
N ASN A 67 11.57 -20.41 -3.93
CA ASN A 67 10.17 -20.46 -4.29
C ASN A 67 10.02 -20.65 -5.81
N LYS A 68 9.20 -21.63 -6.21
CA LYS A 68 8.99 -22.02 -7.61
C LYS A 68 7.68 -21.48 -8.20
N SER A 69 6.96 -20.60 -7.49
CA SER A 69 5.73 -19.99 -7.99
C SER A 69 5.99 -19.25 -9.32
N LYS A 70 5.02 -19.36 -10.21
CA LYS A 70 5.09 -18.73 -11.52
C LYS A 70 4.64 -17.26 -11.42
N ARG A 71 5.13 -16.41 -12.30
CA ARG A 71 4.70 -15.00 -12.37
C ARG A 71 3.17 -14.82 -12.48
N LYS A 72 2.48 -15.76 -13.13
CA LYS A 72 1.02 -15.74 -13.25
C LYS A 72 0.30 -15.93 -11.92
N ASP A 73 0.94 -16.63 -10.97
CA ASP A 73 0.35 -16.93 -9.65
C ASP A 73 0.44 -15.68 -8.74
N ILE A 74 1.51 -14.89 -8.87
CA ILE A 74 1.72 -13.62 -8.15
C ILE A 74 0.83 -12.49 -8.73
N ARG A 75 0.67 -12.49 -10.07
CA ARG A 75 -0.04 -11.42 -10.77
C ARG A 75 -1.50 -11.33 -10.33
N VAL A 76 -1.93 -10.16 -9.91
CA VAL A 76 -3.36 -9.89 -9.66
C VAL A 76 -4.09 -9.71 -10.99
N LYS A 77 -5.34 -10.15 -11.03
CA LYS A 77 -6.24 -9.96 -12.18
C LYS A 77 -7.23 -8.82 -11.91
N GLY A 78 -7.62 -8.65 -10.65
CA GLY A 78 -8.54 -7.61 -10.22
C GLY A 78 -7.80 -6.45 -9.54
N PHE A 79 -7.94 -5.25 -10.10
CA PHE A 79 -7.50 -4.00 -9.49
C PHE A 79 -8.40 -2.86 -9.97
N GLU A 80 -8.56 -1.86 -9.11
CA GLU A 80 -9.20 -0.60 -9.49
C GLU A 80 -8.17 0.30 -10.15
N GLU A 81 -8.60 0.98 -11.19
CA GLU A 81 -7.79 1.95 -11.93
C GLU A 81 -8.59 3.25 -12.10
N THR A 82 -8.07 4.34 -11.56
CA THR A 82 -8.63 5.68 -11.77
C THR A 82 -7.68 6.48 -12.67
N LYS A 83 -8.24 7.07 -13.71
CA LYS A 83 -7.48 7.88 -14.66
C LYS A 83 -6.94 9.15 -14.00
N LEU A 84 -5.64 9.39 -14.18
CA LEU A 84 -4.96 10.64 -13.87
C LEU A 84 -4.42 11.27 -15.16
N LEU A 85 -4.01 12.51 -15.11
CA LEU A 85 -3.43 13.26 -16.21
C LEU A 85 -1.91 13.26 -16.12
N ASN A 86 -1.23 13.23 -17.27
CA ASN A 86 0.23 13.38 -17.30
C ASN A 86 0.63 14.81 -16.95
N PHE A 87 1.78 14.98 -16.30
CA PHE A 87 2.29 16.29 -15.91
C PHE A 87 2.69 17.16 -17.10
N TYR A 88 3.10 16.55 -18.18
CA TYR A 88 3.56 17.22 -19.40
C TYR A 88 2.66 16.93 -20.59
N ASN A 89 2.67 17.88 -21.50
CA ASN A 89 2.24 17.68 -22.90
C ASN A 89 3.29 18.30 -23.83
N VAL A 90 3.02 18.33 -25.13
CA VAL A 90 3.91 18.89 -26.17
C VAL A 90 4.35 20.35 -25.94
N VAL A 91 3.64 21.10 -25.11
CA VAL A 91 3.93 22.50 -24.79
C VAL A 91 4.70 22.66 -23.48
N GLY A 92 4.86 21.59 -22.67
CA GLY A 92 5.56 21.60 -21.39
C GLY A 92 4.68 21.19 -20.21
N ILE A 93 5.07 21.58 -19.01
CA ILE A 93 4.39 21.24 -17.76
C ILE A 93 2.98 21.86 -17.69
N ARG A 94 2.03 21.09 -17.19
CA ARG A 94 0.62 21.48 -17.04
C ARG A 94 0.22 21.47 -15.56
N PHE A 95 0.29 22.61 -14.91
CA PHE A 95 -0.10 22.79 -13.52
C PHE A 95 -1.58 22.42 -13.27
N GLN A 96 -2.47 22.67 -14.25
CA GLN A 96 -3.86 22.24 -14.15
C GLN A 96 -4.01 20.73 -14.09
N ASN A 97 -3.14 19.96 -14.75
CA ASN A 97 -3.16 18.50 -14.69
C ASN A 97 -2.72 18.04 -13.30
N ILE A 98 -1.70 18.66 -12.72
CA ILE A 98 -1.26 18.37 -11.35
C ILE A 98 -2.40 18.65 -10.37
N ALA A 99 -2.99 19.83 -10.43
CA ALA A 99 -4.11 20.21 -9.57
C ALA A 99 -5.34 19.27 -9.74
N ALA A 100 -5.62 18.83 -10.97
CA ALA A 100 -6.69 17.86 -11.24
C ALA A 100 -6.37 16.49 -10.62
N ASN A 101 -5.14 16.02 -10.73
CA ASN A 101 -4.69 14.79 -10.09
C ASN A 101 -4.82 14.87 -8.57
N ASP A 102 -4.37 15.98 -7.97
CA ASP A 102 -4.48 16.22 -6.53
C ASP A 102 -5.95 16.18 -6.07
N ALA A 103 -6.86 16.75 -6.84
CA ALA A 103 -8.30 16.70 -6.53
C ALA A 103 -8.85 15.27 -6.58
N VAL A 104 -8.46 14.47 -7.58
CA VAL A 104 -8.86 13.06 -7.68
C VAL A 104 -8.28 12.23 -6.55
N ILE A 105 -6.99 12.40 -6.25
CA ILE A 105 -6.31 11.71 -5.15
C ILE A 105 -6.96 12.08 -3.82
N SER A 106 -7.19 13.38 -3.56
CA SER A 106 -7.86 13.84 -2.33
C SER A 106 -9.24 13.24 -2.17
N SER A 107 -10.02 13.13 -3.25
CA SER A 107 -11.32 12.47 -3.24
C SER A 107 -11.21 10.99 -2.84
N LYS A 108 -10.22 10.25 -3.38
CA LYS A 108 -9.99 8.84 -3.00
C LYS A 108 -9.56 8.71 -1.55
N LEU A 109 -8.65 9.58 -1.07
CA LEU A 109 -8.20 9.56 0.32
C LEU A 109 -9.39 9.84 1.28
N THR A 110 -10.23 10.82 0.94
CA THR A 110 -11.44 11.15 1.71
C THR A 110 -12.39 9.95 1.79
N ALA A 111 -12.63 9.27 0.67
CA ALA A 111 -13.46 8.07 0.65
C ALA A 111 -12.90 6.98 1.56
N MET A 112 -11.60 6.71 1.48
CA MET A 112 -10.92 5.72 2.33
C MET A 112 -11.07 6.04 3.82
N ILE A 113 -10.84 7.31 4.20
CA ILE A 113 -11.01 7.75 5.59
C ILE A 113 -12.46 7.60 6.04
N SER A 114 -13.42 7.94 5.20
CA SER A 114 -14.86 7.76 5.50
C SER A 114 -15.27 6.29 5.66
N GLU A 115 -14.53 5.36 5.04
CA GLU A 115 -14.68 3.91 5.19
C GLU A 115 -13.94 3.35 6.43
N GLY A 116 -13.39 4.21 7.28
CA GLY A 116 -12.70 3.84 8.51
C GLY A 116 -11.24 3.42 8.33
N TRP A 117 -10.60 3.84 7.24
CA TRP A 117 -9.17 3.63 7.03
C TRP A 117 -8.35 4.80 7.57
N ASP A 118 -7.29 4.52 8.30
CA ASP A 118 -6.30 5.50 8.73
C ASP A 118 -5.15 5.53 7.73
N LEU A 119 -4.82 6.71 7.21
CA LEU A 119 -3.61 6.92 6.41
C LEU A 119 -2.40 6.94 7.36
N ILE A 120 -1.56 5.91 7.32
CA ILE A 120 -0.45 5.75 8.25
C ILE A 120 0.90 6.14 7.67
N PHE A 121 1.06 6.08 6.36
CA PHE A 121 2.33 6.39 5.72
C PHE A 121 2.14 6.77 4.26
N VAL A 122 2.97 7.71 3.77
CA VAL A 122 3.07 8.08 2.36
C VAL A 122 4.54 8.07 1.97
N THR A 123 4.85 7.47 0.83
CA THR A 123 6.21 7.46 0.28
C THR A 123 6.18 7.65 -1.22
N SER A 124 7.14 8.38 -1.74
CA SER A 124 7.28 8.65 -3.17
C SER A 124 8.66 8.29 -3.67
N ALA A 125 8.71 7.92 -4.93
CA ALA A 125 9.94 7.71 -5.67
C ALA A 125 9.75 8.20 -7.11
N VAL A 126 10.85 8.62 -7.74
CA VAL A 126 10.89 8.98 -9.14
C VAL A 126 11.86 8.05 -9.86
N GLU A 127 11.44 7.54 -11.00
CA GLU A 127 12.35 6.91 -11.96
C GLU A 127 12.96 8.01 -12.81
N SER A 128 14.27 8.17 -12.73
CA SER A 128 15.01 9.08 -13.59
C SER A 128 15.30 8.42 -14.94
N ASP A 129 15.36 9.24 -15.98
CA ASP A 129 15.82 8.83 -17.31
C ASP A 129 17.21 8.17 -17.22
N ALA A 130 17.33 6.94 -17.69
CA ALA A 130 18.56 6.14 -17.67
C ALA A 130 19.40 6.28 -18.94
N GLY A 131 19.08 7.22 -19.85
CA GLY A 131 19.82 7.51 -21.06
C GLY A 131 18.98 7.66 -22.33
N THR A 132 19.63 7.82 -23.47
CA THR A 132 19.02 8.21 -24.77
C THR A 132 17.91 7.31 -25.29
N ASN A 133 17.73 6.12 -24.75
CA ASN A 133 16.68 5.16 -25.15
C ASN A 133 15.61 4.94 -24.07
N ASP A 134 15.70 5.61 -22.93
CA ASP A 134 14.77 5.49 -21.81
C ASP A 134 14.02 6.81 -21.58
N GLY A 135 13.05 7.08 -22.45
CA GLY A 135 12.18 8.26 -22.33
C GLY A 135 11.00 8.06 -21.37
N ASN A 136 11.10 7.13 -20.40
CA ASN A 136 9.99 6.72 -19.55
C ASN A 136 10.17 7.13 -18.08
N GLY A 137 10.13 8.44 -17.80
CA GLY A 137 10.10 8.92 -16.43
C GLY A 137 8.72 8.75 -15.78
N ILE A 138 8.67 8.13 -14.60
CA ILE A 138 7.47 8.02 -13.79
C ILE A 138 7.71 8.50 -12.37
N PHE A 139 6.69 9.12 -11.80
CA PHE A 139 6.61 9.47 -10.39
C PHE A 139 5.62 8.52 -9.72
N ILE A 140 6.07 7.80 -8.68
CA ILE A 140 5.24 6.83 -7.97
C ILE A 140 5.06 7.31 -6.54
N THR A 141 3.81 7.39 -6.08
CA THR A 141 3.49 7.64 -4.68
C THR A 141 2.64 6.50 -4.14
N ARG A 142 3.02 5.94 -3.00
CA ARG A 142 2.24 4.94 -2.28
C ARG A 142 1.64 5.54 -1.04
N TYR A 143 0.32 5.38 -0.89
CA TYR A 143 -0.48 5.73 0.26
C TYR A 143 -0.80 4.45 1.00
N ILE A 144 -0.32 4.30 2.23
CA ILE A 144 -0.47 3.09 3.03
C ILE A 144 -1.51 3.36 4.10
N PHE A 145 -2.56 2.57 4.08
CA PHE A 145 -3.67 2.65 5.00
C PHE A 145 -3.71 1.43 5.91
N LYS A 146 -4.23 1.65 7.11
CA LYS A 146 -4.53 0.59 8.08
C LYS A 146 -5.96 0.75 8.56
N ARG A 147 -6.63 -0.36 8.79
CA ARG A 147 -7.94 -0.41 9.43
C ARG A 147 -7.98 -1.55 10.43
N LYS A 148 -8.61 -1.30 11.58
CA LYS A 148 -8.90 -2.34 12.56
C LYS A 148 -10.02 -3.24 12.02
N LEU A 149 -9.85 -4.55 12.14
CA LEU A 149 -10.93 -5.50 11.88
C LEU A 149 -11.83 -5.58 13.12
N ASN A 150 -13.14 -5.51 12.89
CA ASN A 150 -14.16 -5.65 13.93
C ASN A 150 -14.42 -7.12 14.22
#